data_f072053cc0f355e4a68d9c209d37cafa
#
_entry.id   f072053cc0f355e4a68d9c209d37cafa
#
_cell.length_a   1.000
_cell.length_b   1.000
_cell.length_c   1.000
_cell.angle_alpha   90.00
_cell.angle_beta   90.00
_cell.angle_gamma   90.00
#
_symmetry.space_group_name_H-M   'P 1'
#
loop_
_entity.id
_entity.type
_entity.pdbx_description
1 polymer ?
#
loop_
_entity_poly.entity_id
_entity_poly.type
_entity_poly.pdbx_seq_one_letter_code
_entity_poly.pdbx_strand_id
1 'polypeptide(L)'
;MIQKIDLITGIVLAAGGSSRLGTPKQLLLWQGKTLVRSATEKLLKAGIYPVIAVVGSDRKAIKNALAGLDIIVVKNPNWEEGISTSIRAGIAALPENTQAAIFSTSDQPFIPESLIRRLLANYIRTGAGIICPECKGELRNPVVFDKRYFVELSQLKGDKGGKALFKDHEINRIQWENEEDFRDIDTPADVQEIYGRSC
;
A
#
# COMPACT_ATOMS: atom_id res chain seq x y z
N MET A 1 -13.73 25.16 -1.18
CA MET A 1 -13.35 24.31 -0.04
C MET A 1 -12.66 23.07 -0.61
N ILE A 2 -11.37 22.87 -0.34
CA ILE A 2 -10.65 21.63 -0.68
C ILE A 2 -11.33 20.51 0.11
N GLN A 3 -11.82 19.48 -0.57
CA GLN A 3 -12.42 18.34 0.11
C GLN A 3 -11.32 17.64 0.94
N LYS A 4 -11.66 17.12 2.12
CA LYS A 4 -10.69 16.50 3.03
C LYS A 4 -9.96 15.30 2.41
N ILE A 5 -10.53 14.70 1.36
CA ILE A 5 -9.92 13.63 0.55
C ILE A 5 -8.68 14.11 -0.20
N ASP A 6 -8.67 15.38 -0.69
CA ASP A 6 -7.56 15.95 -1.45
C ASP A 6 -6.27 16.10 -0.60
N LEU A 7 -6.38 15.82 0.71
CA LEU A 7 -5.27 15.89 1.67
C LEU A 7 -4.74 14.51 2.07
N ILE A 8 -5.23 13.43 1.43
CA ILE A 8 -4.79 12.06 1.69
C ILE A 8 -3.99 11.56 0.49
N THR A 9 -2.74 11.21 0.72
CA THR A 9 -1.84 10.65 -0.30
C THR A 9 -1.82 9.12 -0.22
N GLY A 10 -1.88 8.45 -1.38
CA GLY A 10 -1.69 7.01 -1.47
C GLY A 10 -0.21 6.66 -1.58
N ILE A 11 0.25 5.63 -0.87
CA ILE A 11 1.61 5.08 -1.00
C ILE A 11 1.51 3.59 -1.30
N VAL A 12 1.96 3.19 -2.49
CA VAL A 12 2.07 1.78 -2.89
C VAL A 12 3.52 1.33 -2.69
N LEU A 13 3.72 0.39 -1.77
CA LEU A 13 5.03 -0.20 -1.52
C LEU A 13 5.28 -1.34 -2.53
N ALA A 14 6.16 -1.10 -3.49
CA ALA A 14 6.46 -2.00 -4.59
C ALA A 14 7.98 -2.21 -4.80
N ALA A 15 8.79 -2.03 -3.74
CA ALA A 15 10.24 -2.07 -3.84
C ALA A 15 10.86 -3.44 -3.54
N GLY A 16 10.11 -4.42 -3.05
CA GLY A 16 10.62 -5.73 -2.64
C GLY A 16 11.21 -6.55 -3.80
N GLY A 17 12.30 -7.29 -3.53
CA GLY A 17 13.05 -8.05 -4.54
C GLY A 17 12.44 -9.40 -4.93
N SER A 18 11.31 -9.84 -4.36
CA SER A 18 10.60 -11.10 -4.71
C SER A 18 11.50 -12.34 -4.73
N SER A 19 12.45 -12.46 -3.78
CA SER A 19 13.51 -13.48 -3.77
C SER A 19 13.00 -14.92 -3.86
N ARG A 20 11.80 -15.22 -3.33
CA ARG A 20 11.18 -16.55 -3.35
C ARG A 20 10.58 -16.94 -4.70
N LEU A 21 10.19 -15.97 -5.52
CA LEU A 21 9.52 -16.19 -6.81
C LEU A 21 10.49 -16.20 -7.99
N GLY A 22 11.74 -15.72 -7.82
CA GLY A 22 12.72 -15.59 -8.90
C GLY A 22 12.33 -14.57 -9.98
N THR A 23 11.13 -14.01 -9.90
CA THR A 23 10.61 -12.95 -10.78
C THR A 23 9.96 -11.86 -9.93
N PRO A 24 10.02 -10.59 -10.37
CA PRO A 24 9.40 -9.49 -9.63
C PRO A 24 7.89 -9.69 -9.48
N LYS A 25 7.42 -10.02 -8.27
CA LYS A 25 5.99 -10.25 -8.01
C LYS A 25 5.10 -9.08 -8.43
N GLN A 26 5.64 -7.87 -8.35
CA GLN A 26 4.95 -6.64 -8.76
C GLN A 26 4.49 -6.65 -10.22
N LEU A 27 5.18 -7.44 -11.06
CA LEU A 27 4.93 -7.56 -12.51
C LEU A 27 4.06 -8.78 -12.87
N LEU A 28 3.72 -9.64 -11.91
CA LEU A 28 2.78 -10.74 -12.15
C LEU A 28 1.44 -10.19 -12.61
N LEU A 29 0.81 -10.89 -13.55
CA LEU A 29 -0.48 -10.49 -14.10
C LEU A 29 -1.63 -11.07 -13.25
N TRP A 30 -2.59 -10.23 -12.94
CA TRP A 30 -3.88 -10.59 -12.37
C TRP A 30 -4.98 -9.84 -13.14
N GLN A 31 -5.94 -10.57 -13.69
CA GLN A 31 -7.03 -9.99 -14.50
C GLN A 31 -6.51 -9.04 -15.61
N GLY A 32 -5.44 -9.45 -16.30
CA GLY A 32 -4.83 -8.68 -17.40
C GLY A 32 -4.00 -7.46 -17.00
N LYS A 33 -3.77 -7.23 -15.70
CA LYS A 33 -2.96 -6.12 -15.18
C LYS A 33 -1.85 -6.62 -14.28
N THR A 34 -0.73 -5.92 -14.23
CA THR A 34 0.31 -6.22 -13.24
C THR A 34 -0.20 -5.92 -11.82
N LEU A 35 0.30 -6.66 -10.82
CA LEU A 35 -0.12 -6.47 -9.42
C LEU A 35 0.09 -5.03 -8.98
N VAL A 36 1.25 -4.43 -9.29
CA VAL A 36 1.55 -3.04 -8.93
C VAL A 36 0.57 -2.07 -9.59
N ARG A 37 0.20 -2.29 -10.85
CA ARG A 37 -0.78 -1.47 -11.54
C ARG A 37 -2.16 -1.60 -10.90
N SER A 38 -2.58 -2.83 -10.60
CA SER A 38 -3.86 -3.10 -9.96
C SER A 38 -3.97 -2.39 -8.60
N ALA A 39 -2.96 -2.51 -7.73
CA ALA A 39 -2.94 -1.83 -6.43
C ALA A 39 -3.00 -0.30 -6.59
N THR A 40 -2.23 0.26 -7.52
CA THR A 40 -2.19 1.70 -7.79
C THR A 40 -3.54 2.23 -8.31
N GLU A 41 -4.14 1.55 -9.29
CA GLU A 41 -5.43 1.93 -9.85
C GLU A 41 -6.57 1.89 -8.82
N LYS A 42 -6.53 0.95 -7.86
CA LYS A 42 -7.53 0.88 -6.79
C LYS A 42 -7.49 2.11 -5.88
N LEU A 43 -6.31 2.61 -5.55
CA LEU A 43 -6.17 3.86 -4.79
C LEU A 43 -6.71 5.05 -5.59
N LEU A 44 -6.34 5.16 -6.87
CA LEU A 44 -6.85 6.22 -7.75
C LEU A 44 -8.38 6.16 -7.90
N LYS A 45 -8.95 4.97 -8.12
CA LYS A 45 -10.40 4.76 -8.21
C LYS A 45 -11.14 5.04 -6.91
N ALA A 46 -10.48 4.86 -5.77
CA ALA A 46 -11.03 5.25 -4.47
C ALA A 46 -11.06 6.78 -4.27
N GLY A 47 -10.51 7.56 -5.21
CA GLY A 47 -10.48 9.02 -5.16
C GLY A 47 -9.26 9.58 -4.44
N ILE A 48 -8.20 8.79 -4.27
CA ILE A 48 -6.96 9.24 -3.64
C ILE A 48 -6.05 9.87 -4.70
N TYR A 49 -5.61 11.10 -4.43
CA TYR A 49 -4.67 11.82 -5.27
C TYR A 49 -3.84 12.79 -4.43
N PRO A 50 -2.50 12.84 -4.60
CA PRO A 50 -1.72 11.99 -5.48
C PRO A 50 -1.54 10.55 -4.95
N VAL A 51 -1.09 9.65 -5.83
CA VAL A 51 -0.60 8.32 -5.47
C VAL A 51 0.89 8.25 -5.76
N ILE A 52 1.66 7.74 -4.80
CA ILE A 52 3.11 7.53 -4.87
C ILE A 52 3.36 6.03 -4.96
N ALA A 53 4.08 5.58 -6.00
CA ALA A 53 4.58 4.22 -6.09
C ALA A 53 6.07 4.18 -5.73
N VAL A 54 6.41 3.50 -4.64
CA VAL A 54 7.80 3.32 -4.21
C VAL A 54 8.37 2.06 -4.84
N VAL A 55 9.42 2.20 -5.67
CA VAL A 55 10.00 1.12 -6.46
C VAL A 55 11.47 0.89 -6.09
N GLY A 56 11.90 -0.38 -6.16
CA GLY A 56 13.26 -0.81 -5.78
C GLY A 56 14.02 -1.46 -6.94
N SER A 57 14.18 -2.81 -6.90
CA SER A 57 15.02 -3.59 -7.81
C SER A 57 14.68 -3.37 -9.29
N ASP A 58 13.47 -3.65 -9.69
CA ASP A 58 13.05 -3.69 -11.08
C ASP A 58 12.42 -2.38 -11.57
N ARG A 59 12.98 -1.25 -11.14
CA ARG A 59 12.44 0.09 -11.36
C ARG A 59 11.96 0.35 -12.79
N LYS A 60 12.78 -0.02 -13.81
CA LYS A 60 12.44 0.28 -15.21
C LYS A 60 11.19 -0.47 -15.65
N ALA A 61 11.11 -1.75 -15.33
CA ALA A 61 9.97 -2.60 -15.69
C ALA A 61 8.70 -2.18 -14.91
N ILE A 62 8.82 -1.89 -13.61
CA ILE A 62 7.70 -1.43 -12.79
C ILE A 62 7.21 -0.06 -13.27
N LYS A 63 8.11 0.87 -13.60
CA LYS A 63 7.73 2.17 -14.17
C LYS A 63 6.97 2.02 -15.49
N ASN A 64 7.40 1.09 -16.35
CA ASN A 64 6.70 0.80 -17.60
C ASN A 64 5.30 0.21 -17.35
N ALA A 65 5.16 -0.69 -16.36
CA ALA A 65 3.86 -1.25 -15.97
C ALA A 65 2.88 -0.18 -15.45
N LEU A 66 3.39 0.90 -14.89
CA LEU A 66 2.62 2.05 -14.38
C LEU A 66 2.43 3.17 -15.41
N ALA A 67 2.95 3.01 -16.63
CA ALA A 67 2.85 4.04 -17.68
C ALA A 67 1.39 4.43 -17.96
N GLY A 68 1.15 5.73 -18.16
CA GLY A 68 -0.18 6.30 -18.40
C GLY A 68 -1.03 6.53 -17.16
N LEU A 69 -0.56 6.17 -15.95
CA LEU A 69 -1.18 6.58 -14.71
C LEU A 69 -0.61 7.93 -14.25
N ASP A 70 -1.48 8.81 -13.76
CA ASP A 70 -1.07 10.10 -13.17
C ASP A 70 -0.66 9.89 -11.71
N ILE A 71 0.62 9.54 -11.52
CA ILE A 71 1.19 9.17 -10.23
C ILE A 71 2.65 9.63 -10.10
N ILE A 72 3.16 9.64 -8.89
CA ILE A 72 4.57 9.91 -8.58
C ILE A 72 5.30 8.57 -8.40
N VAL A 73 6.35 8.32 -9.17
CA VAL A 73 7.20 7.12 -9.02
C VAL A 73 8.49 7.48 -8.30
N VAL A 74 8.69 6.93 -7.11
CA VAL A 74 9.83 7.19 -6.24
C VAL A 74 10.77 5.99 -6.20
N LYS A 75 12.07 6.22 -6.44
CA LYS A 75 13.09 5.19 -6.28
C LYS A 75 13.52 5.06 -4.82
N ASN A 76 13.48 3.84 -4.30
CA ASN A 76 14.16 3.49 -3.06
C ASN A 76 15.46 2.73 -3.39
N PRO A 77 16.66 3.35 -3.29
CA PRO A 77 17.92 2.67 -3.56
C PRO A 77 18.29 1.66 -2.46
N ASN A 78 17.76 1.81 -1.25
CA ASN A 78 18.10 1.03 -0.08
C ASN A 78 17.05 -0.06 0.24
N TRP A 79 16.32 -0.53 -0.77
CA TRP A 79 15.22 -1.48 -0.57
C TRP A 79 15.66 -2.79 0.08
N GLU A 80 16.90 -3.22 -0.08
CA GLU A 80 17.48 -4.42 0.52
C GLU A 80 17.62 -4.34 2.05
N GLU A 81 17.66 -3.13 2.60
CA GLU A 81 17.73 -2.89 4.05
C GLU A 81 16.37 -3.10 4.76
N GLY A 82 15.32 -3.48 4.02
CA GLY A 82 14.00 -3.80 4.54
C GLY A 82 12.92 -2.75 4.23
N ILE A 83 11.67 -3.13 4.55
CA ILE A 83 10.46 -2.35 4.20
C ILE A 83 10.46 -0.92 4.76
N SER A 84 11.12 -0.68 5.89
CA SER A 84 11.21 0.64 6.51
C SER A 84 11.80 1.69 5.57
N THR A 85 12.76 1.29 4.71
CA THR A 85 13.36 2.21 3.73
C THR A 85 12.37 2.66 2.67
N SER A 86 11.45 1.77 2.28
CA SER A 86 10.38 2.08 1.34
C SER A 86 9.34 3.01 1.96
N ILE A 87 9.00 2.81 3.24
CA ILE A 87 8.12 3.71 3.99
C ILE A 87 8.75 5.11 4.07
N ARG A 88 10.04 5.21 4.43
CA ARG A 88 10.77 6.49 4.48
C ARG A 88 10.80 7.19 3.13
N ALA A 89 11.07 6.45 2.05
CA ALA A 89 11.08 7.01 0.70
C ALA A 89 9.70 7.54 0.28
N GLY A 90 8.63 6.83 0.63
CA GLY A 90 7.26 7.28 0.40
C GLY A 90 6.92 8.54 1.18
N ILE A 91 7.25 8.60 2.47
CA ILE A 91 7.00 9.76 3.32
C ILE A 91 7.79 10.98 2.84
N ALA A 92 9.06 10.81 2.47
CA ALA A 92 9.89 11.91 1.98
C ALA A 92 9.38 12.54 0.67
N ALA A 93 8.52 11.82 -0.06
CA ALA A 93 7.93 12.28 -1.31
C ALA A 93 6.49 12.84 -1.14
N LEU A 94 5.97 12.88 0.07
CA LEU A 94 4.64 13.42 0.33
C LEU A 94 4.58 14.91 0.02
N PRO A 95 3.50 15.41 -0.62
CA PRO A 95 3.22 16.82 -0.70
C PRO A 95 3.13 17.48 0.71
N GLU A 96 3.59 18.72 0.83
CA GLU A 96 3.62 19.44 2.10
C GLU A 96 2.25 19.55 2.79
N ASN A 97 1.18 19.64 2.00
CA ASN A 97 -0.19 19.75 2.51
C ASN A 97 -0.82 18.40 2.90
N THR A 98 -0.12 17.27 2.74
CA THR A 98 -0.65 15.95 3.10
C THR A 98 -1.00 15.87 4.58
N GLN A 99 -2.24 15.50 4.89
CA GLN A 99 -2.72 15.34 6.28
C GLN A 99 -2.74 13.88 6.73
N ALA A 100 -2.85 12.94 5.77
CA ALA A 100 -2.76 11.51 6.04
C ALA A 100 -2.19 10.78 4.83
N ALA A 101 -1.65 9.58 5.06
CA ALA A 101 -1.23 8.68 4.00
C ALA A 101 -1.85 7.30 4.19
N ILE A 102 -2.33 6.70 3.10
CA ILE A 102 -2.74 5.29 3.08
C ILE A 102 -1.62 4.47 2.47
N PHE A 103 -1.12 3.50 3.23
CA PHE A 103 -0.09 2.57 2.78
C PHE A 103 -0.72 1.26 2.32
N SER A 104 -0.45 0.91 1.08
CA SER A 104 -0.86 -0.35 0.46
C SER A 104 0.37 -1.07 -0.08
N THR A 105 0.33 -2.40 -0.10
CA THR A 105 1.35 -3.23 -0.73
C THR A 105 0.89 -3.66 -2.13
N SER A 106 1.84 -3.98 -3.01
CA SER A 106 1.53 -4.37 -4.38
C SER A 106 1.15 -5.85 -4.54
N ASP A 107 1.30 -6.65 -3.50
CA ASP A 107 1.13 -8.11 -3.48
C ASP A 107 -0.24 -8.59 -2.98
N GLN A 108 -1.14 -7.66 -2.65
CA GLN A 108 -2.51 -7.94 -2.20
C GLN A 108 -3.56 -7.58 -3.28
N PRO A 109 -3.65 -8.37 -4.36
CA PRO A 109 -4.51 -8.03 -5.50
C PRO A 109 -6.00 -8.11 -5.19
N PHE A 110 -6.39 -8.76 -4.11
CA PHE A 110 -7.80 -8.99 -3.77
C PHE A 110 -8.42 -7.86 -2.94
N ILE A 111 -7.61 -6.96 -2.35
CA ILE A 111 -8.13 -5.80 -1.60
C ILE A 111 -9.17 -5.05 -2.44
N PRO A 112 -10.43 -4.97 -2.01
CA PRO A 112 -11.46 -4.28 -2.80
C PRO A 112 -11.41 -2.77 -2.60
N GLU A 113 -11.83 -2.03 -3.62
CA GLU A 113 -11.93 -0.57 -3.56
C GLU A 113 -12.87 -0.09 -2.44
N SER A 114 -13.93 -0.85 -2.15
CA SER A 114 -14.89 -0.56 -1.08
C SER A 114 -14.24 -0.51 0.31
N LEU A 115 -13.25 -1.37 0.58
CA LEU A 115 -12.48 -1.32 1.82
C LEU A 115 -11.66 -0.03 1.91
N ILE A 116 -10.97 0.33 0.82
CA ILE A 116 -10.17 1.56 0.76
C ILE A 116 -11.07 2.77 1.04
N ARG A 117 -12.21 2.87 0.35
CA ARG A 117 -13.19 3.95 0.56
C ARG A 117 -13.70 3.99 2.00
N ARG A 118 -13.93 2.84 2.63
CA ARG A 118 -14.39 2.75 4.01
C ARG A 118 -13.35 3.26 5.01
N LEU A 119 -12.06 2.97 4.79
CA LEU A 119 -10.95 3.51 5.59
C LEU A 119 -10.86 5.03 5.47
N LEU A 120 -10.95 5.56 4.23
CA LEU A 120 -10.93 7.01 3.98
C LEU A 120 -12.12 7.72 4.62
N ALA A 121 -13.33 7.19 4.46
CA ALA A 121 -14.54 7.74 5.05
C ALA A 121 -14.44 7.78 6.57
N ASN A 122 -13.85 6.74 7.18
CA ASN A 122 -13.61 6.70 8.62
C ASN A 122 -12.63 7.80 9.04
N TYR A 123 -11.49 7.96 8.33
CA TYR A 123 -10.53 9.03 8.61
C TYR A 123 -11.17 10.42 8.53
N ILE A 124 -11.93 10.67 7.46
CA ILE A 124 -12.61 11.96 7.24
C ILE A 124 -13.58 12.27 8.38
N ARG A 125 -14.32 11.26 8.83
CA ARG A 125 -15.33 11.39 9.88
C ARG A 125 -14.72 11.57 11.27
N THR A 126 -13.64 10.82 11.59
CA THR A 126 -13.14 10.72 12.98
C THR A 126 -11.86 11.50 13.22
N GLY A 127 -11.02 11.71 12.21
CA GLY A 127 -9.66 12.21 12.36
C GLY A 127 -8.75 11.26 13.16
N ALA A 128 -9.13 9.96 13.24
CA ALA A 128 -8.36 8.97 13.98
C ALA A 128 -6.93 8.86 13.46
N GLY A 129 -5.98 8.66 14.36
CA GLY A 129 -4.56 8.72 14.04
C GLY A 129 -4.07 7.56 13.19
N ILE A 130 -4.51 6.35 13.51
CA ILE A 130 -4.21 5.12 12.76
C ILE A 130 -5.51 4.38 12.52
N ILE A 131 -5.75 4.01 11.25
CA ILE A 131 -6.96 3.27 10.87
C ILE A 131 -6.54 2.08 10.04
N CYS A 132 -6.96 0.89 10.40
CA CYS A 132 -6.71 -0.31 9.61
C CYS A 132 -7.87 -1.30 9.66
N PRO A 133 -7.98 -2.21 8.69
CA PRO A 133 -8.94 -3.29 8.74
C PRO A 133 -8.56 -4.29 9.82
N GLU A 134 -9.57 -4.85 10.46
CA GLU A 134 -9.44 -6.02 11.32
C GLU A 134 -10.29 -7.15 10.72
N CYS A 135 -9.67 -8.30 10.47
CA CYS A 135 -10.33 -9.50 10.00
C CYS A 135 -9.96 -10.68 10.90
N LYS A 136 -10.94 -11.36 11.47
CA LYS A 136 -10.74 -12.48 12.40
C LYS A 136 -9.79 -12.15 13.57
N GLY A 137 -9.85 -10.93 14.07
CA GLY A 137 -9.00 -10.46 15.18
C GLY A 137 -7.59 -10.01 14.76
N GLU A 138 -7.23 -10.10 13.49
CA GLU A 138 -5.94 -9.68 12.98
C GLU A 138 -6.03 -8.34 12.24
N LEU A 139 -5.06 -7.45 12.52
CA LEU A 139 -4.95 -6.17 11.83
C LEU A 139 -4.26 -6.35 10.47
N ARG A 140 -4.89 -5.83 9.41
CA ARG A 140 -4.50 -6.04 8.02
C ARG A 140 -4.08 -4.74 7.33
N ASN A 141 -3.52 -4.84 6.13
CA ASN A 141 -3.33 -3.71 5.22
C ASN A 141 -4.61 -3.54 4.36
N PRO A 142 -4.80 -2.36 3.74
CA PRO A 142 -4.00 -1.13 3.83
C PRO A 142 -4.24 -0.38 5.14
N VAL A 143 -3.26 0.47 5.54
CA VAL A 143 -3.33 1.24 6.77
C VAL A 143 -3.28 2.73 6.47
N VAL A 144 -4.17 3.50 7.08
CA VAL A 144 -4.13 4.97 7.05
C VAL A 144 -3.40 5.47 8.28
N PHE A 145 -2.41 6.34 8.07
CA PHE A 145 -1.71 7.08 9.12
C PHE A 145 -1.93 8.58 8.95
N ASP A 146 -2.37 9.23 9.99
CA ASP A 146 -2.39 10.68 10.09
C ASP A 146 -0.96 11.24 10.10
N LYS A 147 -0.78 12.48 9.65
CA LYS A 147 0.54 13.15 9.56
C LYS A 147 1.32 13.19 10.88
N ARG A 148 0.62 13.15 12.02
CA ARG A 148 1.25 13.11 13.35
C ARG A 148 2.22 11.94 13.53
N TYR A 149 2.08 10.87 12.73
CA TYR A 149 2.92 9.68 12.75
C TYR A 149 4.02 9.65 11.69
N PHE A 150 4.08 10.63 10.79
CA PHE A 150 5.08 10.61 9.69
C PHE A 150 6.51 10.64 10.20
N VAL A 151 6.78 11.40 11.26
CA VAL A 151 8.11 11.45 11.87
C VAL A 151 8.49 10.08 12.44
N GLU A 152 7.59 9.43 13.17
CA GLU A 152 7.84 8.14 13.77
C GLU A 152 7.98 7.03 12.72
N LEU A 153 7.14 7.02 11.69
CA LEU A 153 7.28 6.14 10.53
C LEU A 153 8.62 6.33 9.81
N SER A 154 9.14 7.56 9.75
CA SER A 154 10.44 7.88 9.15
C SER A 154 11.63 7.35 9.97
N GLN A 155 11.42 7.03 11.23
CA GLN A 155 12.45 6.49 12.13
C GLN A 155 12.50 4.95 12.16
N LEU A 156 11.58 4.26 11.47
CA LEU A 156 11.57 2.81 11.35
C LEU A 156 12.87 2.29 10.71
N LYS A 157 13.32 1.10 11.12
CA LYS A 157 14.55 0.46 10.65
C LYS A 157 14.32 -1.02 10.30
N GLY A 158 15.08 -1.50 9.30
CA GLY A 158 15.04 -2.91 8.86
C GLY A 158 13.66 -3.32 8.35
N ASP A 159 13.24 -4.52 8.62
CA ASP A 159 11.96 -5.09 8.17
C ASP A 159 10.74 -4.68 9.02
N LYS A 160 10.86 -3.60 9.79
CA LYS A 160 9.72 -3.06 10.54
C LYS A 160 8.85 -2.22 9.62
N GLY A 161 7.62 -2.69 9.37
CA GLY A 161 6.58 -1.97 8.68
C GLY A 161 5.80 -1.01 9.59
N GLY A 162 4.84 -0.28 9.05
CA GLY A 162 4.00 0.66 9.80
C GLY A 162 3.25 0.04 10.99
N LYS A 163 2.96 -1.26 10.92
CA LYS A 163 2.35 -2.01 12.04
C LYS A 163 3.22 -2.01 13.31
N ALA A 164 4.51 -1.67 13.23
CA ALA A 164 5.36 -1.55 14.41
C ALA A 164 4.87 -0.46 15.39
N LEU A 165 4.13 0.54 14.90
CA LEU A 165 3.54 1.60 15.73
C LEU A 165 2.31 1.12 16.51
N PHE A 166 1.70 0.00 16.13
CA PHE A 166 0.44 -0.46 16.71
C PHE A 166 0.50 -0.80 18.20
N LYS A 167 1.68 -1.17 18.70
CA LYS A 167 1.88 -1.52 20.12
C LYS A 167 1.85 -0.29 21.05
N ASP A 168 2.16 0.89 20.50
CA ASP A 168 2.35 2.12 21.27
C ASP A 168 1.20 3.14 21.06
N HIS A 169 0.27 2.86 20.13
CA HIS A 169 -0.78 3.78 19.72
C HIS A 169 -2.16 3.14 19.62
N GLU A 170 -3.19 3.96 19.82
CA GLU A 170 -4.57 3.56 19.63
C GLU A 170 -4.88 3.35 18.14
N ILE A 171 -5.53 2.23 17.82
CA ILE A 171 -5.90 1.83 16.47
C ILE A 171 -7.42 1.91 16.31
N ASN A 172 -7.88 2.70 15.37
CA ASN A 172 -9.27 2.67 14.93
C ASN A 172 -9.44 1.51 13.93
N ARG A 173 -10.17 0.48 14.35
CA ARG A 173 -10.33 -0.78 13.62
C ARG A 173 -11.59 -0.77 12.78
N ILE A 174 -11.46 -1.16 11.52
CA ILE A 174 -12.58 -1.34 10.60
C ILE A 174 -12.82 -2.84 10.43
N GLN A 175 -13.91 -3.33 11.01
CA GLN A 175 -14.27 -4.74 10.88
C GLN A 175 -14.51 -5.11 9.42
N TRP A 176 -13.87 -6.20 8.96
CA TRP A 176 -13.97 -6.74 7.61
C TRP A 176 -14.06 -8.25 7.68
N GLU A 177 -15.03 -8.85 6.99
CA GLU A 177 -15.34 -10.27 7.17
C GLU A 177 -14.59 -11.20 6.21
N ASN A 178 -14.35 -10.73 4.98
CA ASN A 178 -13.76 -11.57 3.94
C ASN A 178 -12.23 -11.62 4.07
N GLU A 179 -11.71 -12.74 4.58
CA GLU A 179 -10.27 -12.97 4.76
C GLU A 179 -9.51 -13.09 3.43
N GLU A 180 -10.16 -13.61 2.39
CA GLU A 180 -9.55 -13.77 1.06
C GLU A 180 -9.11 -12.43 0.46
N ASP A 181 -9.76 -11.33 0.85
CA ASP A 181 -9.38 -9.99 0.38
C ASP A 181 -7.98 -9.58 0.83
N PHE A 182 -7.43 -10.19 1.89
CA PHE A 182 -6.11 -9.86 2.47
C PHE A 182 -4.99 -10.82 2.07
N ARG A 183 -5.26 -11.73 1.15
CA ARG A 183 -4.27 -12.73 0.76
C ARG A 183 -3.14 -12.10 -0.03
N ASP A 184 -1.90 -12.42 0.39
CA ASP A 184 -0.67 -12.04 -0.29
C ASP A 184 -0.34 -13.02 -1.42
N ILE A 185 0.37 -12.56 -2.43
CA ILE A 185 0.96 -13.40 -3.49
C ILE A 185 2.47 -13.46 -3.23
N ASP A 186 2.92 -14.52 -2.57
CA ASP A 186 4.30 -14.65 -2.09
C ASP A 186 5.03 -15.90 -2.63
N THR A 187 4.29 -16.94 -3.03
CA THR A 187 4.84 -18.23 -3.42
C THR A 187 4.46 -18.63 -4.84
N PRO A 188 5.19 -19.57 -5.49
CA PRO A 188 4.76 -20.14 -6.76
C PRO A 188 3.38 -20.78 -6.72
N ALA A 189 2.98 -21.33 -5.57
CA ALA A 189 1.64 -21.90 -5.39
C ALA A 189 0.56 -20.82 -5.46
N ASP A 190 0.77 -19.66 -4.81
CA ASP A 190 -0.15 -18.53 -4.90
C ASP A 190 -0.28 -18.04 -6.35
N VAL A 191 0.85 -18.01 -7.08
CA VAL A 191 0.85 -17.64 -8.50
C VAL A 191 0.03 -18.61 -9.34
N GLN A 192 0.20 -19.92 -9.15
CA GLN A 192 -0.59 -20.94 -9.86
C GLN A 192 -2.08 -20.79 -9.58
N GLU A 193 -2.45 -20.52 -8.34
CA GLU A 193 -3.85 -20.36 -7.96
C GLU A 193 -4.49 -19.12 -8.60
N ILE A 194 -3.79 -17.98 -8.66
CA ILE A 194 -4.33 -16.80 -9.35
C ILE A 194 -4.50 -17.03 -10.86
N TYR A 195 -3.59 -17.78 -11.50
CA TYR A 195 -3.74 -18.14 -12.92
C TYR A 195 -4.84 -19.18 -13.14
N GLY A 196 -5.03 -20.14 -12.23
CA GLY A 196 -6.12 -21.13 -12.31
C GLY A 196 -7.52 -20.53 -12.11
N ARG A 197 -7.65 -19.40 -11.40
CA ARG A 197 -8.92 -18.67 -11.23
C ARG A 197 -9.23 -17.70 -12.39
N SER A 198 -8.31 -17.53 -13.34
CA SER A 198 -8.46 -16.61 -14.48
C SER A 198 -9.00 -17.27 -15.75
N CYS A 199 -9.45 -18.55 -15.66
CA CYS A 199 -10.07 -19.32 -16.73
C CYS A 199 -11.59 -19.34 -16.59
#